data_4c6b1d0cc780d8f76dcb09bba70cd47e
#
_entry.id   4c6b1d0cc780d8f76dcb09bba70cd47e
#
_cell.length_a   1.000
_cell.length_b   1.000
_cell.length_c   1.000
_cell.angle_alpha   90.00
_cell.angle_beta   90.00
_cell.angle_gamma   90.00
#
_symmetry.space_group_name_H-M   'P 1'
#
loop_
_entity.id
_entity.type
_entity.pdbx_description
1 polymer ?
#
loop_
_entity_poly.entity_id
_entity_poly.type
_entity_poly.pdbx_seq_one_letter_code
_entity_poly.pdbx_strand_id
1 'polypeptide(L)'
;MRLEDRGGDPQSEETDVSNTEYESQSEEEEIAPFRFFDLPSEIRLKIYEYVFFRSNTSNNGVNGNVGASSKQNRILAPRSHRLSLLLASRRLHDEAAALFYSTQIFRVFPIQDYSRMPTLASLAPTYRPLVRKIELILGSSWTKPPKSWRVTRRLGLRELTGVETLKVFVQCDPSHPVFEGFRISTDFYTNFAGDLLRGILQQLPKLENVEFDAWPSVQKDGSLMSRLLAEARAAGKKILWGPERGWSDMDDYEKRFTVPSGNNEPQSTKLVTPLRA
;
A
#
# COMPACT_ATOMS: atom_id res chain seq x y z
N MET A 1 5.33 -96.79 13.33
CA MET A 1 5.53 -97.56 12.09
C MET A 1 6.44 -96.72 11.26
N ARG A 2 7.77 -96.93 11.40
CA ARG A 2 8.65 -97.59 10.44
C ARG A 2 8.58 -96.92 9.06
N LEU A 3 9.67 -96.44 8.41
CA LEU A 3 11.08 -96.80 8.25
C LEU A 3 11.73 -95.60 7.56
N GLU A 4 12.95 -95.09 7.89
CA GLU A 4 14.23 -95.50 7.29
C GLU A 4 14.20 -95.36 5.74
N ASP A 5 15.12 -94.67 5.07
CA ASP A 5 16.56 -94.94 4.97
C ASP A 5 17.27 -93.88 4.08
N ARG A 6 18.48 -93.47 4.44
CA ARG A 6 19.74 -93.34 3.71
C ARG A 6 19.68 -92.57 2.33
N GLY A 7 20.53 -91.64 2.04
CA GLY A 7 21.96 -91.66 2.03
C GLY A 7 22.47 -90.76 0.93
N GLY A 8 23.63 -90.21 1.10
CA GLY A 8 24.48 -89.77 0.00
C GLY A 8 25.03 -88.37 0.05
N ASP A 9 26.13 -88.19 0.76
CA ASP A 9 27.11 -87.17 0.40
C ASP A 9 27.74 -87.50 -0.94
N PRO A 10 28.14 -86.45 -1.75
CA PRO A 10 29.58 -86.13 -1.70
C PRO A 10 29.90 -84.63 -1.81
N GLN A 11 30.90 -84.27 -1.11
CA GLN A 11 31.90 -83.22 -1.23
C GLN A 11 32.00 -82.54 -2.63
N SER A 12 32.05 -81.22 -2.65
CA SER A 12 33.03 -80.49 -3.46
C SER A 12 33.05 -78.98 -3.15
N GLU A 13 34.24 -78.58 -2.82
CA GLU A 13 34.90 -77.35 -3.18
C GLU A 13 34.45 -76.05 -2.52
N GLU A 14 35.22 -75.71 -1.49
CA GLU A 14 35.53 -74.37 -1.02
C GLU A 14 36.03 -73.53 -2.16
N THR A 15 35.26 -72.49 -2.53
CA THR A 15 35.81 -71.31 -3.20
C THR A 15 35.71 -70.15 -2.26
N ASP A 16 36.86 -69.85 -1.71
CA ASP A 16 37.16 -68.66 -0.92
C ASP A 16 36.95 -67.40 -1.76
N VAL A 17 35.79 -66.75 -1.63
CA VAL A 17 35.54 -65.43 -2.21
C VAL A 17 35.73 -64.44 -1.10
N SER A 18 36.95 -63.89 -1.05
CA SER A 18 37.28 -62.73 -0.22
C SER A 18 36.36 -61.58 -0.53
N ASN A 19 35.33 -61.40 0.30
CA ASN A 19 34.41 -60.27 0.29
C ASN A 19 35.15 -59.09 0.92
N THR A 20 35.85 -58.32 0.08
CA THR A 20 36.36 -57.00 0.47
C THR A 20 35.15 -56.06 0.56
N GLU A 21 34.60 -55.96 1.78
CA GLU A 21 33.68 -54.90 2.15
C GLU A 21 34.44 -53.57 2.06
N TYR A 22 34.16 -52.86 0.94
CA TYR A 22 34.48 -51.46 0.86
C TYR A 22 33.48 -50.74 1.77
N GLU A 23 33.79 -50.56 3.03
CA GLU A 23 33.21 -49.57 3.90
C GLU A 23 33.51 -48.19 3.26
N SER A 24 32.60 -47.72 2.39
CA SER A 24 32.52 -46.31 2.04
C SER A 24 32.08 -45.55 3.30
N GLN A 25 33.07 -45.19 4.10
CA GLN A 25 32.88 -44.14 5.10
C GLN A 25 32.52 -42.86 4.31
N SER A 26 31.24 -42.62 4.10
CA SER A 26 30.71 -41.30 3.77
C SER A 26 30.97 -40.49 5.04
N GLU A 27 32.04 -39.72 5.06
CA GLU A 27 32.20 -38.60 5.99
C GLU A 27 31.02 -37.67 5.74
N GLU A 28 29.94 -37.85 6.52
CA GLU A 28 28.88 -36.85 6.60
C GLU A 28 29.55 -35.60 7.21
N GLU A 29 30.03 -34.69 6.37
CA GLU A 29 30.42 -33.35 6.81
C GLU A 29 29.23 -32.78 7.58
N GLU A 30 29.33 -32.73 8.90
CA GLU A 30 28.39 -32.01 9.75
C GLU A 30 28.35 -30.54 9.28
N ILE A 31 27.40 -30.21 8.39
CA ILE A 31 27.22 -28.86 7.94
C ILE A 31 26.79 -28.04 9.14
N ALA A 32 27.71 -27.20 9.62
CA ALA A 32 27.44 -26.32 10.76
C ALA A 32 26.17 -25.51 10.51
N PRO A 33 25.26 -25.39 11.49
CA PRO A 33 23.99 -24.69 11.30
C PRO A 33 24.23 -23.22 10.86
N PHE A 34 23.52 -22.80 9.84
CA PHE A 34 23.61 -21.43 9.31
C PHE A 34 23.27 -20.40 10.39
N ARG A 35 24.21 -19.50 10.70
CA ARG A 35 24.04 -18.45 11.71
C ARG A 35 23.54 -17.16 11.06
N PHE A 36 22.23 -16.96 11.05
CA PHE A 36 21.57 -15.81 10.42
C PHE A 36 22.12 -14.46 10.88
N PHE A 37 22.47 -14.31 12.16
CA PHE A 37 22.94 -13.04 12.72
C PHE A 37 24.42 -12.74 12.44
N ASP A 38 25.15 -13.67 11.82
CA ASP A 38 26.51 -13.43 11.34
C ASP A 38 26.50 -12.72 9.98
N LEU A 39 25.34 -12.67 9.32
CA LEU A 39 25.17 -11.85 8.12
C LEU A 39 25.26 -10.34 8.45
N PRO A 40 25.83 -9.54 7.54
CA PRO A 40 25.76 -8.08 7.63
C PRO A 40 24.32 -7.58 7.77
N SER A 41 24.14 -6.46 8.50
CA SER A 41 22.80 -5.88 8.75
C SER A 41 22.04 -5.56 7.46
N GLU A 42 22.75 -5.12 6.43
CA GLU A 42 22.17 -4.77 5.12
C GLU A 42 21.54 -6.00 4.45
N ILE A 43 22.20 -7.15 4.55
CA ILE A 43 21.69 -8.40 3.99
C ILE A 43 20.48 -8.88 4.79
N ARG A 44 20.53 -8.80 6.12
CA ARG A 44 19.37 -9.15 6.96
C ARG A 44 18.17 -8.27 6.66
N LEU A 45 18.35 -6.95 6.52
CA LEU A 45 17.28 -6.02 6.15
C LEU A 45 16.66 -6.34 4.79
N LYS A 46 17.48 -6.71 3.78
CA LYS A 46 16.96 -7.16 2.48
C LYS A 46 16.15 -8.44 2.60
N ILE A 47 16.57 -9.38 3.46
CA ILE A 47 15.81 -10.60 3.70
C ILE A 47 14.47 -10.27 4.36
N TYR A 48 14.44 -9.38 5.37
CA TYR A 48 13.20 -8.94 5.99
C TYR A 48 12.26 -8.25 5.01
N GLU A 49 12.79 -7.34 4.19
CA GLU A 49 12.03 -6.66 3.13
C GLU A 49 11.39 -7.68 2.17
N TYR A 50 12.17 -8.65 1.75
CA TYR A 50 11.71 -9.72 0.88
C TYR A 50 10.59 -10.57 1.52
N VAL A 51 10.75 -10.93 2.79
CA VAL A 51 9.75 -11.72 3.53
C VAL A 51 8.46 -10.93 3.74
N PHE A 52 8.56 -9.66 4.14
CA PHE A 52 7.39 -8.84 4.44
C PHE A 52 6.64 -8.37 3.20
N PHE A 53 7.36 -7.94 2.17
CA PHE A 53 6.77 -7.10 1.11
C PHE A 53 6.76 -7.75 -0.27
N ARG A 54 7.43 -8.88 -0.48
CA ARG A 54 7.35 -9.57 -1.76
C ARG A 54 5.92 -10.04 -2.01
N SER A 55 5.26 -9.43 -2.97
CA SER A 55 4.03 -9.97 -3.54
C SER A 55 4.38 -11.29 -4.24
N ASN A 56 3.70 -12.36 -3.88
CA ASN A 56 3.65 -13.55 -4.71
C ASN A 56 2.92 -13.18 -6.02
N THR A 57 3.65 -12.64 -6.98
CA THR A 57 3.28 -12.72 -8.39
C THR A 57 3.57 -14.15 -8.86
N SER A 58 2.98 -15.13 -8.16
CA SER A 58 2.92 -16.49 -8.63
C SER A 58 1.69 -16.60 -9.52
N ASN A 59 1.96 -16.55 -10.81
CA ASN A 59 1.27 -17.24 -11.89
C ASN A 59 -0.16 -17.72 -11.56
N ASN A 60 -1.16 -16.89 -11.82
CA ASN A 60 -2.39 -17.37 -12.40
C ASN A 60 -2.61 -16.53 -13.65
N GLY A 61 -2.17 -17.12 -14.78
CA GLY A 61 -2.55 -16.67 -16.09
C GLY A 61 -4.07 -16.79 -16.21
N VAL A 62 -4.74 -15.68 -16.03
CA VAL A 62 -6.06 -15.44 -16.59
C VAL A 62 -6.01 -14.06 -17.19
N ASN A 63 -6.12 -14.05 -18.51
CA ASN A 63 -6.30 -12.88 -19.34
C ASN A 63 -7.30 -11.91 -18.74
N GLY A 64 -6.85 -10.75 -18.36
CA GLY A 64 -7.67 -9.61 -18.01
C GLY A 64 -6.83 -8.37 -18.19
N ASN A 65 -7.02 -7.71 -19.33
CA ASN A 65 -6.45 -6.44 -19.71
C ASN A 65 -6.87 -5.38 -18.67
N VAL A 66 -6.11 -5.25 -17.61
CA VAL A 66 -6.26 -4.16 -16.63
C VAL A 66 -4.95 -3.40 -16.68
N GLY A 67 -5.06 -2.13 -17.09
CA GLY A 67 -3.98 -1.22 -17.38
C GLY A 67 -2.83 -1.27 -16.37
N ALA A 68 -1.65 -1.07 -16.88
CA ALA A 68 -0.38 -1.03 -16.16
C ALA A 68 -0.43 0.05 -15.05
N SER A 69 -1.13 -0.27 -13.96
CA SER A 69 -1.08 0.52 -12.74
C SER A 69 0.26 0.26 -12.07
N SER A 70 0.99 1.35 -11.88
CA SER A 70 2.30 1.41 -11.27
C SER A 70 2.44 0.37 -10.15
N LYS A 71 3.55 -0.37 -10.19
CA LYS A 71 4.02 -1.29 -9.15
C LYS A 71 4.35 -0.53 -7.86
N GLN A 72 3.39 0.18 -7.31
CA GLN A 72 3.51 0.63 -5.93
C GLN A 72 3.39 -0.61 -5.05
N ASN A 73 4.32 -0.75 -4.13
CA ASN A 73 4.29 -1.70 -3.03
C ASN A 73 3.00 -1.50 -2.22
N ARG A 74 1.85 -1.86 -2.79
CA ARG A 74 0.61 -1.99 -2.03
C ARG A 74 0.82 -3.18 -1.13
N ILE A 75 1.10 -2.88 0.10
CA ILE A 75 1.28 -3.87 1.13
C ILE A 75 -0.08 -4.52 1.33
N LEU A 76 -0.24 -5.67 0.69
CA LEU A 76 -1.31 -6.59 1.04
C LEU A 76 -1.14 -6.92 2.51
N ALA A 77 -2.25 -6.99 3.25
CA ALA A 77 -2.22 -7.41 4.65
C ALA A 77 -1.30 -8.62 4.78
N PRO A 78 -0.32 -8.58 5.68
CA PRO A 78 0.66 -9.65 5.78
C PRO A 78 -0.06 -10.96 6.00
N ARG A 79 0.25 -11.97 5.18
CA ARG A 79 -0.21 -13.33 5.46
C ARG A 79 0.39 -13.75 6.80
N SER A 80 -0.32 -14.56 7.58
CA SER A 80 0.08 -14.98 8.93
C SER A 80 1.54 -15.44 9.04
N HIS A 81 2.07 -16.09 7.99
CA HIS A 81 3.46 -16.53 7.93
C HIS A 81 4.50 -15.40 7.94
N ARG A 82 4.18 -14.22 7.44
CA ARG A 82 5.10 -13.09 7.41
C ARG A 82 5.30 -12.49 8.80
N LEU A 83 4.25 -12.50 9.61
CA LEU A 83 4.33 -12.03 10.98
C LEU A 83 5.06 -13.00 11.90
N SER A 84 5.17 -14.30 11.55
CA SER A 84 5.93 -15.27 12.33
C SER A 84 7.40 -14.89 12.47
N LEU A 85 7.93 -14.14 11.49
CA LEU A 85 9.28 -13.57 11.57
C LEU A 85 9.46 -12.69 12.82
N LEU A 86 8.46 -11.87 13.16
CA LEU A 86 8.48 -11.01 14.34
C LEU A 86 8.38 -11.79 15.66
N LEU A 87 8.01 -13.07 15.61
CA LEU A 87 7.84 -13.93 16.79
C LEU A 87 9.02 -14.88 17.01
N ALA A 88 9.99 -14.93 16.08
CA ALA A 88 11.07 -15.92 16.12
C ALA A 88 12.12 -15.64 17.22
N SER A 89 12.49 -14.38 17.42
CA SER A 89 13.38 -13.98 18.52
C SER A 89 13.25 -12.48 18.80
N ARG A 90 13.64 -12.03 19.99
CA ARG A 90 13.62 -10.61 20.37
C ARG A 90 14.49 -9.76 19.45
N ARG A 91 15.73 -10.18 19.19
CA ARG A 91 16.66 -9.46 18.30
C ARG A 91 16.09 -9.31 16.89
N LEU A 92 15.50 -10.38 16.36
CA LEU A 92 14.87 -10.37 15.05
C LEU A 92 13.63 -9.49 15.04
N HIS A 93 12.83 -9.53 16.11
CA HIS A 93 11.68 -8.65 16.29
C HIS A 93 12.08 -7.17 16.22
N ASP A 94 13.11 -6.76 16.98
CA ASP A 94 13.52 -5.36 17.06
C ASP A 94 14.03 -4.84 15.71
N GLU A 95 14.89 -5.62 15.02
CA GLU A 95 15.38 -5.26 13.69
C GLU A 95 14.26 -5.24 12.63
N ALA A 96 13.44 -6.28 12.59
CA ALA A 96 12.40 -6.46 11.60
C ALA A 96 11.21 -5.53 11.83
N ALA A 97 10.85 -5.21 13.08
CA ALA A 97 9.77 -4.28 13.41
C ALA A 97 10.11 -2.86 12.94
N ALA A 98 11.34 -2.40 13.14
CA ALA A 98 11.77 -1.09 12.67
C ALA A 98 11.56 -0.95 11.16
N LEU A 99 11.97 -1.94 10.38
CA LEU A 99 11.76 -1.98 8.93
C LEU A 99 10.25 -2.05 8.59
N PHE A 100 9.52 -2.95 9.23
CA PHE A 100 8.09 -3.15 8.95
C PHE A 100 7.30 -1.87 9.16
N TYR A 101 7.39 -1.25 10.34
CA TYR A 101 6.60 -0.06 10.68
C TYR A 101 7.04 1.19 9.92
N SER A 102 8.32 1.31 9.54
CA SER A 102 8.81 2.43 8.74
C SER A 102 8.40 2.35 7.27
N THR A 103 8.20 1.14 6.75
CA THR A 103 7.84 0.92 5.34
C THR A 103 6.32 0.83 5.14
N GLN A 104 5.60 0.31 6.16
CA GLN A 104 4.14 0.13 6.11
C GLN A 104 3.40 1.46 6.08
N ILE A 105 2.39 1.57 5.20
CA ILE A 105 1.46 2.71 5.20
C ILE A 105 0.29 2.38 6.11
N PHE A 106 0.04 3.23 7.09
CA PHE A 106 -1.08 3.08 8.02
C PHE A 106 -2.21 4.03 7.67
N ARG A 107 -3.45 3.54 7.67
CA ARG A 107 -4.61 4.39 7.47
C ARG A 107 -4.95 5.17 8.73
N VAL A 108 -5.33 6.43 8.54
CA VAL A 108 -5.82 7.26 9.65
C VAL A 108 -7.17 6.75 10.13
N PHE A 109 -8.07 6.45 9.19
CA PHE A 109 -9.41 5.92 9.48
C PHE A 109 -9.70 4.62 8.74
N PRO A 110 -10.47 3.70 9.35
CA PRO A 110 -10.90 2.50 8.68
C PRO A 110 -11.95 2.83 7.61
N ILE A 111 -11.85 2.15 6.47
CA ILE A 111 -12.88 2.12 5.44
C ILE A 111 -13.47 0.72 5.45
N GLN A 112 -14.80 0.59 5.45
CA GLN A 112 -15.50 -0.67 5.63
C GLN A 112 -15.04 -1.77 4.67
N ASP A 113 -14.79 -1.41 3.41
CA ASP A 113 -14.42 -2.38 2.37
C ASP A 113 -12.97 -2.84 2.43
N TYR A 114 -12.14 -2.22 3.26
CA TYR A 114 -10.71 -2.49 3.38
C TYR A 114 -10.28 -2.88 4.79
N SER A 115 -11.06 -3.69 5.44
CA SER A 115 -10.82 -4.14 6.83
C SER A 115 -9.45 -4.80 7.06
N ARG A 116 -8.74 -5.17 5.98
CA ARG A 116 -7.42 -5.82 6.04
C ARG A 116 -6.24 -4.85 6.15
N MET A 117 -6.47 -3.56 5.98
CA MET A 117 -5.38 -2.57 6.07
C MET A 117 -5.18 -2.13 7.52
N PRO A 118 -3.94 -2.03 7.98
CA PRO A 118 -3.66 -1.59 9.33
C PRO A 118 -4.06 -0.13 9.52
N THR A 119 -4.71 0.17 10.64
CA THR A 119 -5.11 1.53 11.04
C THR A 119 -4.30 2.00 12.23
N LEU A 120 -4.21 3.31 12.41
CA LEU A 120 -3.52 3.91 13.55
C LEU A 120 -4.14 3.51 14.88
N ALA A 121 -5.45 3.29 14.92
CA ALA A 121 -6.16 2.94 16.14
C ALA A 121 -5.74 1.59 16.74
N SER A 122 -5.30 0.65 15.89
CA SER A 122 -4.82 -0.68 16.31
C SER A 122 -3.33 -0.73 16.62
N LEU A 123 -2.59 0.36 16.39
CA LEU A 123 -1.15 0.40 16.56
C LEU A 123 -0.75 0.66 18.01
N ALA A 124 0.07 -0.25 18.56
CA ALA A 124 0.61 -0.05 19.91
C ALA A 124 1.48 1.22 19.99
N PRO A 125 1.43 1.96 21.12
CA PRO A 125 2.16 3.22 21.27
C PRO A 125 3.66 3.12 21.01
N THR A 126 4.28 1.97 21.35
CA THR A 126 5.72 1.71 21.16
C THR A 126 6.17 1.77 19.71
N TYR A 127 5.27 1.45 18.76
CA TYR A 127 5.61 1.44 17.34
C TYR A 127 5.25 2.73 16.60
N ARG A 128 4.48 3.63 17.24
CA ARG A 128 4.05 4.89 16.64
C ARG A 128 5.20 5.78 16.17
N PRO A 129 6.31 5.92 16.92
CA PRO A 129 7.46 6.70 16.45
C PRO A 129 8.17 6.15 15.21
N LEU A 130 8.00 4.85 14.91
CA LEU A 130 8.61 4.19 13.77
C LEU A 130 7.85 4.44 12.46
N VAL A 131 6.58 4.83 12.53
CA VAL A 131 5.74 5.08 11.35
C VAL A 131 6.25 6.29 10.59
N ARG A 132 6.50 6.13 9.29
CA ARG A 132 6.98 7.19 8.37
C ARG A 132 5.89 7.72 7.45
N LYS A 133 4.94 6.86 7.08
CA LYS A 133 3.90 7.19 6.11
C LYS A 133 2.52 6.81 6.64
N ILE A 134 1.58 7.73 6.51
CA ILE A 134 0.17 7.49 6.81
C ILE A 134 -0.71 7.88 5.62
N GLU A 135 -1.91 7.31 5.55
CA GLU A 135 -2.84 7.52 4.44
C GLU A 135 -4.21 7.95 4.94
N LEU A 136 -4.75 9.00 4.34
CA LEU A 136 -6.13 9.46 4.48
C LEU A 136 -6.85 9.21 3.15
N ILE A 137 -7.89 8.37 3.15
CA ILE A 137 -8.72 8.14 1.98
C ILE A 137 -10.03 8.91 2.12
N LEU A 138 -10.35 9.70 1.12
CA LEU A 138 -11.53 10.56 1.05
C LEU A 138 -12.40 10.20 -0.16
N GLY A 139 -13.67 10.64 -0.13
CA GLY A 139 -14.62 10.40 -1.22
C GLY A 139 -15.50 9.15 -1.03
N SER A 140 -15.23 8.32 -0.03
CA SER A 140 -16.15 7.25 0.40
C SER A 140 -17.14 7.79 1.45
N SER A 141 -18.38 7.24 1.46
CA SER A 141 -19.41 7.60 2.46
C SER A 141 -19.72 9.11 2.54
N TRP A 142 -19.61 9.81 1.42
CA TRP A 142 -19.75 11.27 1.35
C TRP A 142 -21.15 11.80 1.69
N THR A 143 -22.20 10.98 1.53
CA THR A 143 -23.56 11.35 1.95
C THR A 143 -23.71 11.37 3.46
N LYS A 144 -23.02 10.47 4.15
CA LYS A 144 -23.03 10.37 5.61
C LYS A 144 -21.66 9.93 6.12
N PRO A 145 -20.71 10.86 6.27
CA PRO A 145 -19.40 10.52 6.81
C PRO A 145 -19.52 9.81 8.17
N PRO A 146 -18.68 8.78 8.42
CA PRO A 146 -18.74 8.05 9.68
C PRO A 146 -18.50 8.98 10.88
N LYS A 147 -19.32 8.86 11.92
CA LYS A 147 -19.16 9.65 13.15
C LYS A 147 -17.80 9.43 13.84
N SER A 148 -17.15 8.30 13.58
CA SER A 148 -15.83 7.95 14.07
C SER A 148 -14.69 8.73 13.39
N TRP A 149 -14.96 9.35 12.22
CA TRP A 149 -13.97 10.15 11.49
C TRP A 149 -13.81 11.52 12.14
N ARG A 150 -13.18 11.51 13.29
CA ARG A 150 -12.88 12.72 14.07
C ARG A 150 -11.45 12.67 14.55
N VAL A 151 -10.77 13.80 14.44
CA VAL A 151 -9.41 13.94 14.93
C VAL A 151 -9.47 14.13 16.45
N THR A 152 -9.19 13.06 17.17
CA THR A 152 -9.20 13.04 18.64
C THR A 152 -7.85 12.59 19.18
N ARG A 153 -7.59 12.80 20.47
CA ARG A 153 -6.38 12.30 21.13
C ARG A 153 -6.21 10.78 21.01
N ARG A 154 -7.33 10.04 20.91
CA ARG A 154 -7.30 8.56 20.79
C ARG A 154 -6.63 8.08 19.51
N LEU A 155 -6.57 8.90 18.45
CA LEU A 155 -5.84 8.55 17.22
C LEU A 155 -4.32 8.52 17.44
N GLY A 156 -3.80 9.15 18.51
CA GLY A 156 -2.39 9.14 18.83
C GLY A 156 -1.50 9.84 17.79
N LEU A 157 -2.04 10.78 16.99
CA LEU A 157 -1.29 11.47 15.94
C LEU A 157 -0.06 12.21 16.46
N ARG A 158 -0.14 12.77 17.67
CA ARG A 158 0.99 13.47 18.31
C ARG A 158 2.15 12.55 18.66
N GLU A 159 1.88 11.26 18.80
CA GLU A 159 2.87 10.24 19.12
C GLU A 159 3.58 9.73 17.86
N LEU A 160 3.07 10.09 16.68
CA LEU A 160 3.66 9.75 15.39
C LEU A 160 4.82 10.71 15.05
N THR A 161 5.84 10.70 15.87
CA THR A 161 6.99 11.63 15.74
C THR A 161 7.88 11.33 14.55
N GLY A 162 7.71 10.18 13.90
CA GLY A 162 8.47 9.75 12.74
C GLY A 162 7.76 10.00 11.41
N VAL A 163 6.50 10.48 11.39
CA VAL A 163 5.75 10.66 10.15
C VAL A 163 6.26 11.86 9.37
N GLU A 164 6.72 11.61 8.16
CA GLU A 164 7.26 12.57 7.21
C GLU A 164 6.28 12.86 6.06
N THR A 165 5.47 11.86 5.69
CA THR A 165 4.54 11.97 4.56
C THR A 165 3.13 11.53 4.93
N LEU A 166 2.15 12.40 4.65
CA LEU A 166 0.73 12.10 4.65
C LEU A 166 0.25 11.94 3.21
N LYS A 167 -0.20 10.74 2.85
CA LYS A 167 -0.86 10.49 1.57
C LYS A 167 -2.34 10.78 1.69
N VAL A 168 -2.87 11.65 0.84
CA VAL A 168 -4.31 11.95 0.73
C VAL A 168 -4.80 11.39 -0.60
N PHE A 169 -5.62 10.35 -0.55
CA PHE A 169 -6.18 9.72 -1.72
C PHE A 169 -7.66 10.04 -1.86
N VAL A 170 -8.05 10.65 -2.97
CA VAL A 170 -9.46 11.05 -3.22
C VAL A 170 -10.10 10.09 -4.21
N GLN A 171 -11.10 9.33 -3.74
CA GLN A 171 -11.82 8.37 -4.57
C GLN A 171 -12.90 9.02 -5.44
N CYS A 172 -13.54 10.07 -4.91
CA CYS A 172 -14.66 10.74 -5.57
C CYS A 172 -14.74 12.17 -5.06
N ASP A 173 -15.13 13.10 -5.95
CA ASP A 173 -15.48 14.48 -5.58
C ASP A 173 -17.00 14.66 -5.62
N PRO A 174 -17.68 14.66 -4.47
CA PRO A 174 -19.14 14.83 -4.41
C PRO A 174 -19.62 16.25 -4.79
N SER A 175 -18.73 17.21 -4.92
CA SER A 175 -19.09 18.56 -5.41
C SER A 175 -19.36 18.58 -6.91
N HIS A 176 -18.92 17.56 -7.65
CA HIS A 176 -19.14 17.46 -9.08
C HIS A 176 -20.65 17.41 -9.41
N PRO A 177 -21.13 18.10 -10.47
CA PRO A 177 -22.54 18.18 -10.84
C PRO A 177 -23.25 16.84 -11.01
N VAL A 178 -22.54 15.78 -11.39
CA VAL A 178 -23.11 14.43 -11.54
C VAL A 178 -23.75 13.89 -10.26
N PHE A 179 -23.35 14.42 -9.11
CA PHE A 179 -23.89 14.02 -7.79
C PHE A 179 -25.02 14.96 -7.30
N GLU A 180 -25.47 15.88 -8.12
CA GLU A 180 -26.62 16.73 -7.80
C GLU A 180 -27.85 15.86 -7.54
N GLY A 181 -28.60 16.20 -6.47
CA GLY A 181 -29.74 15.39 -6.01
C GLY A 181 -29.40 14.21 -5.09
N PHE A 182 -28.15 13.77 -5.04
CA PHE A 182 -27.70 12.70 -4.14
C PHE A 182 -26.90 13.22 -2.92
N ARG A 183 -26.49 14.48 -2.95
CA ARG A 183 -25.70 15.12 -1.89
C ARG A 183 -26.58 15.99 -0.97
N ILE A 184 -26.17 16.14 0.28
CA ILE A 184 -26.85 17.02 1.27
C ILE A 184 -26.74 18.48 0.81
N SER A 185 -25.53 18.92 0.47
CA SER A 185 -25.24 20.21 -0.16
C SER A 185 -23.93 20.11 -0.94
N THR A 186 -23.68 21.09 -1.81
CA THR A 186 -22.45 21.14 -2.63
C THR A 186 -21.19 21.13 -1.77
N ASP A 187 -21.20 21.87 -0.67
CA ASP A 187 -20.00 22.12 0.13
C ASP A 187 -19.90 21.26 1.40
N PHE A 188 -20.94 20.47 1.72
CA PHE A 188 -20.98 19.70 2.96
C PHE A 188 -19.75 18.81 3.12
N TYR A 189 -19.49 17.97 2.12
CA TYR A 189 -18.37 17.04 2.17
C TYR A 189 -17.03 17.73 2.01
N THR A 190 -16.96 18.76 1.16
CA THR A 190 -15.76 19.57 0.95
C THR A 190 -15.29 20.23 2.25
N ASN A 191 -16.22 20.82 2.99
CA ASN A 191 -15.93 21.41 4.30
C ASN A 191 -15.52 20.36 5.32
N PHE A 192 -16.26 19.25 5.40
CA PHE A 192 -15.93 18.14 6.28
C PHE A 192 -14.51 17.61 6.02
N ALA A 193 -14.16 17.34 4.76
CA ALA A 193 -12.86 16.81 4.37
C ALA A 193 -11.72 17.80 4.64
N GLY A 194 -11.96 19.09 4.35
CA GLY A 194 -11.00 20.16 4.64
C GLY A 194 -10.73 20.30 6.15
N ASP A 195 -11.77 20.33 6.97
CA ASP A 195 -11.62 20.44 8.43
C ASP A 195 -10.95 19.19 9.02
N LEU A 196 -11.25 18.00 8.47
CA LEU A 196 -10.60 16.75 8.85
C LEU A 196 -9.10 16.80 8.56
N LEU A 197 -8.71 17.19 7.34
CA LEU A 197 -7.31 17.33 6.94
C LEU A 197 -6.60 18.37 7.81
N ARG A 198 -7.18 19.54 8.00
CA ARG A 198 -6.63 20.58 8.89
C ARG A 198 -6.35 20.04 10.28
N GLY A 199 -7.32 19.32 10.88
CA GLY A 199 -7.16 18.72 12.19
C GLY A 199 -6.01 17.71 12.28
N ILE A 200 -5.80 16.91 11.21
CA ILE A 200 -4.69 15.96 11.11
C ILE A 200 -3.36 16.71 11.04
N LEU A 201 -3.26 17.70 10.13
CA LEU A 201 -2.04 18.47 9.91
C LEU A 201 -1.57 19.20 11.19
N GLN A 202 -2.51 19.70 12.01
CA GLN A 202 -2.21 20.36 13.28
C GLN A 202 -1.64 19.42 14.36
N GLN A 203 -1.87 18.11 14.23
CA GLN A 203 -1.43 17.15 15.25
C GLN A 203 -0.17 16.38 14.87
N LEU A 204 0.33 16.51 13.65
CA LEU A 204 1.53 15.83 13.17
C LEU A 204 2.75 16.73 13.30
N PRO A 205 3.65 16.51 14.28
CA PRO A 205 4.70 17.49 14.62
C PRO A 205 5.81 17.60 13.55
N LYS A 206 6.14 16.49 12.88
CA LYS A 206 7.27 16.44 11.93
C LYS A 206 6.85 16.20 10.49
N LEU A 207 5.56 16.35 10.19
CA LEU A 207 5.08 16.18 8.83
C LEU A 207 5.68 17.25 7.93
N GLU A 208 6.31 16.83 6.84
CA GLU A 208 6.90 17.72 5.84
C GLU A 208 6.08 17.71 4.54
N ASN A 209 5.68 16.52 4.10
CA ASN A 209 5.10 16.31 2.80
C ASN A 209 3.63 15.87 2.89
N VAL A 210 2.81 16.41 1.99
CA VAL A 210 1.46 15.90 1.71
C VAL A 210 1.39 15.46 0.27
N GLU A 211 1.26 14.15 0.06
CA GLU A 211 1.13 13.54 -1.27
C GLU A 211 -0.35 13.43 -1.63
N PHE A 212 -0.77 14.10 -2.70
CA PHE A 212 -2.13 14.01 -3.23
C PHE A 212 -2.18 13.05 -4.40
N ASP A 213 -3.17 12.17 -4.36
CA ASP A 213 -3.48 11.23 -5.44
C ASP A 213 -4.99 11.01 -5.52
N ALA A 214 -5.49 10.55 -6.65
CA ALA A 214 -6.92 10.39 -6.83
C ALA A 214 -7.28 9.39 -7.93
N TRP A 215 -8.54 8.96 -7.95
CA TRP A 215 -9.07 8.25 -9.10
C TRP A 215 -9.23 9.18 -10.32
N PRO A 216 -9.25 8.60 -11.55
CA PRO A 216 -9.34 9.38 -12.80
C PRO A 216 -10.54 10.34 -12.89
N SER A 217 -11.65 10.05 -12.20
CA SER A 217 -12.85 10.88 -12.16
C SER A 217 -12.70 12.18 -11.37
N VAL A 218 -11.66 12.31 -10.55
CA VAL A 218 -11.43 13.50 -9.72
C VAL A 218 -10.63 14.53 -10.49
N GLN A 219 -11.09 15.78 -10.48
CA GLN A 219 -10.42 16.90 -11.13
C GLN A 219 -9.52 17.65 -10.14
N LYS A 220 -8.31 18.04 -10.60
CA LYS A 220 -7.33 18.76 -9.77
C LYS A 220 -7.86 20.14 -9.32
N ASP A 221 -8.65 20.80 -10.16
CA ASP A 221 -9.29 22.08 -9.92
C ASP A 221 -10.72 21.97 -9.35
N GLY A 222 -11.18 20.74 -9.05
CA GLY A 222 -12.46 20.51 -8.39
C GLY A 222 -12.51 21.13 -6.99
N SER A 223 -13.72 21.45 -6.49
CA SER A 223 -13.91 22.14 -5.21
C SER A 223 -13.27 21.41 -4.05
N LEU A 224 -13.39 20.06 -4.01
CA LEU A 224 -12.79 19.25 -2.96
C LEU A 224 -11.27 19.33 -3.00
N MET A 225 -10.66 19.10 -4.16
CA MET A 225 -9.20 19.15 -4.30
C MET A 225 -8.65 20.54 -4.01
N SER A 226 -9.28 21.60 -4.53
CA SER A 226 -8.91 22.99 -4.26
C SER A 226 -8.90 23.29 -2.76
N ARG A 227 -9.93 22.82 -2.03
CA ARG A 227 -10.00 22.97 -0.57
C ARG A 227 -8.88 22.23 0.14
N LEU A 228 -8.61 20.97 -0.22
CA LEU A 228 -7.56 20.16 0.40
C LEU A 228 -6.17 20.74 0.15
N LEU A 229 -5.91 21.21 -1.07
CA LEU A 229 -4.66 21.88 -1.43
C LEU A 229 -4.47 23.18 -0.65
N ALA A 230 -5.54 23.96 -0.47
CA ALA A 230 -5.50 25.19 0.33
C ALA A 230 -5.12 24.90 1.80
N GLU A 231 -5.67 23.84 2.41
CA GLU A 231 -5.33 23.44 3.78
C GLU A 231 -3.86 23.00 3.90
N ALA A 232 -3.34 22.23 2.94
CA ALA A 232 -1.95 21.80 2.96
C ALA A 232 -0.98 23.00 2.80
N ARG A 233 -1.31 23.94 1.89
CA ARG A 233 -0.53 25.19 1.71
C ARG A 233 -0.58 26.08 2.95
N ALA A 234 -1.77 26.25 3.55
CA ALA A 234 -1.94 27.04 4.77
C ALA A 234 -1.14 26.45 5.95
N ALA A 235 -0.97 25.12 5.99
CA ALA A 235 -0.13 24.45 6.98
C ALA A 235 1.37 24.47 6.62
N GLY A 236 1.78 25.13 5.53
CA GLY A 236 3.19 25.22 5.08
C GLY A 236 3.78 23.89 4.64
N LYS A 237 2.98 22.93 4.16
CA LYS A 237 3.46 21.61 3.77
C LYS A 237 3.85 21.57 2.30
N LYS A 238 4.89 20.80 2.00
CA LYS A 238 5.29 20.52 0.62
C LYS A 238 4.26 19.60 -0.04
N ILE A 239 3.73 19.99 -1.18
CA ILE A 239 2.79 19.18 -1.97
C ILE A 239 3.59 18.26 -2.89
N LEU A 240 3.24 16.98 -2.86
CA LEU A 240 3.73 15.96 -3.78
C LEU A 240 2.54 15.38 -4.53
N TRP A 241 2.79 14.86 -5.74
CA TRP A 241 1.77 14.24 -6.57
C TRP A 241 1.99 12.73 -6.62
N GLY A 242 0.91 11.98 -6.39
CA GLY A 242 0.92 10.54 -6.47
C GLY A 242 0.87 10.02 -7.91
N PRO A 243 1.27 8.78 -8.12
CA PRO A 243 1.42 8.21 -9.46
C PRO A 243 0.12 7.72 -10.10
N GLU A 244 -0.95 7.50 -9.34
CA GLU A 244 -2.20 6.94 -9.87
C GLU A 244 -2.88 7.93 -10.82
N ARG A 245 -2.92 9.21 -10.43
CA ARG A 245 -3.50 10.28 -11.26
C ARG A 245 -2.48 10.93 -12.18
N GLY A 246 -1.19 10.90 -11.81
CA GLY A 246 -0.10 11.43 -12.61
C GLY A 246 -0.13 12.96 -12.76
N TRP A 247 -0.70 13.68 -11.81
CA TRP A 247 -0.66 15.15 -11.81
C TRP A 247 0.77 15.67 -11.64
N SER A 248 1.00 16.87 -12.17
CA SER A 248 2.26 17.59 -12.02
C SER A 248 2.00 19.06 -11.67
N ASP A 249 3.03 19.77 -11.20
CA ASP A 249 2.92 21.21 -10.97
C ASP A 249 2.77 21.99 -12.29
N MET A 250 3.19 21.40 -13.41
CA MET A 250 3.07 22.02 -14.75
C MET A 250 1.64 22.11 -15.23
N ASP A 251 0.72 21.21 -14.78
CA ASP A 251 -0.68 21.26 -15.17
C ASP A 251 -1.35 22.59 -14.84
N ASP A 252 -0.89 23.25 -13.78
CA ASP A 252 -1.41 24.56 -13.35
C ASP A 252 -0.87 25.70 -14.20
N TYR A 253 0.32 25.56 -14.82
CA TYR A 253 0.92 26.53 -15.71
C TYR A 253 0.26 26.51 -17.10
N GLU A 254 -0.01 25.33 -17.67
CA GLU A 254 -0.62 25.22 -18.99
C GLU A 254 -2.02 25.86 -19.02
N LYS A 255 -2.83 25.70 -17.96
CA LYS A 255 -4.15 26.33 -17.85
C LYS A 255 -4.11 27.86 -17.78
N ARG A 256 -3.03 28.44 -17.27
CA ARG A 256 -2.88 29.92 -17.20
C ARG A 256 -2.54 30.54 -18.54
N PHE A 257 -1.97 29.78 -19.46
CA PHE A 257 -1.52 30.27 -20.78
C PHE A 257 -2.44 29.85 -21.92
N THR A 258 -3.39 28.96 -21.73
CA THR A 258 -4.48 28.72 -22.68
C THR A 258 -5.51 29.86 -22.56
N VAL A 259 -5.26 30.93 -23.32
CA VAL A 259 -6.27 31.99 -23.56
C VAL A 259 -7.49 31.30 -24.17
N PRO A 260 -8.73 31.54 -23.68
CA PRO A 260 -9.91 31.03 -24.33
C PRO A 260 -9.96 31.63 -25.72
N SER A 261 -9.86 30.78 -26.73
CA SER A 261 -10.04 31.15 -28.12
C SER A 261 -11.49 31.65 -28.24
N GLY A 262 -11.67 32.95 -28.26
CA GLY A 262 -12.98 33.56 -28.39
C GLY A 262 -13.58 33.12 -29.72
N ASN A 263 -14.64 32.32 -29.64
CA ASN A 263 -15.51 32.04 -30.76
C ASN A 263 -16.23 33.36 -31.15
N ASN A 264 -15.60 34.11 -32.03
CA ASN A 264 -16.31 35.09 -32.85
C ASN A 264 -17.09 34.29 -33.90
N GLU A 265 -18.31 33.86 -33.55
CA GLU A 265 -19.30 33.54 -34.58
C GLU A 265 -19.71 34.84 -35.28
N PRO A 266 -19.60 34.94 -36.64
CA PRO A 266 -20.13 36.06 -37.36
C PRO A 266 -21.66 35.98 -37.29
N GLN A 267 -22.30 36.98 -36.67
CA GLN A 267 -23.72 37.15 -36.69
C GLN A 267 -24.19 37.28 -38.16
N SER A 268 -24.85 36.26 -38.66
CA SER A 268 -25.56 36.24 -39.94
C SER A 268 -26.72 37.22 -39.87
N THR A 269 -26.54 38.38 -40.47
CA THR A 269 -27.57 39.39 -40.69
C THR A 269 -28.64 38.81 -41.59
N LYS A 270 -29.79 38.44 -41.05
CA LYS A 270 -30.99 38.11 -41.84
C LYS A 270 -31.52 39.37 -42.49
N LEU A 271 -31.34 39.50 -43.80
CA LEU A 271 -32.04 40.46 -44.66
C LEU A 271 -33.53 40.15 -44.61
N VAL A 272 -34.28 41.06 -44.02
CA VAL A 272 -35.72 41.05 -44.07
C VAL A 272 -36.13 41.75 -45.40
N THR A 273 -36.64 40.99 -46.34
CA THR A 273 -37.25 41.52 -47.58
C THR A 273 -38.67 41.93 -47.27
N PRO A 274 -39.11 43.20 -47.57
CA PRO A 274 -40.51 43.59 -47.40
C PRO A 274 -41.34 43.06 -48.54
N LEU A 275 -42.41 42.34 -48.23
CA LEU A 275 -43.51 42.05 -49.17
C LEU A 275 -44.25 43.30 -49.48
N ARG A 276 -44.34 43.57 -50.77
CA ARG A 276 -45.19 44.63 -51.38
C ARG A 276 -46.56 44.05 -51.73
N ALA A 277 -47.57 44.82 -51.43
CA ALA A 277 -48.98 44.60 -51.60
C ALA A 277 -49.45 43.95 -52.91
#